data_760838fffc06f70047bb9461c10744c3
#
_entry.id   760838fffc06f70047bb9461c10744c3
#
_cell.length_a   1.000
_cell.length_b   1.000
_cell.length_c   1.000
_cell.angle_alpha   90.00
_cell.angle_beta   90.00
_cell.angle_gamma   90.00
#
_symmetry.space_group_name_H-M   'P 1'
#
loop_
_entity.id
_entity.type
_entity.pdbx_description
1 polymer ?
#
loop_
_entity_poly.entity_id
_entity_poly.type
_entity_poly.pdbx_seq_one_letter_code
_entity_poly.pdbx_strand_id
1 'polypeptide(L)'
;MFQQENYLENFVQSIFDSIPEAERSGRRLIVSGDGRFWNDVAISKIIKLAAGNKVGHLFIGQFGHMSTPAMSHLVRTLNKEKPDSCMGAILLTASHNPGGETEDFGIKFNTPNGGPALESLTDAVFERSKVIDKLLMVPNLPEVDISKT
;
A
#
# COMPACT_ATOMS: atom_id res chain seq x y z
N MET A 1 10.16 0.08 -15.42
CA MET A 1 9.12 1.13 -15.20
C MET A 1 8.96 1.42 -13.72
N PHE A 2 8.65 0.44 -12.88
CA PHE A 2 8.38 0.62 -11.43
C PHE A 2 9.56 1.18 -10.62
N GLN A 3 10.80 1.02 -11.08
CA GLN A 3 12.02 1.56 -10.45
C GLN A 3 12.32 3.02 -10.87
N GLN A 4 11.54 3.61 -11.76
CA GLN A 4 11.71 5.01 -12.14
C GLN A 4 11.48 5.91 -10.92
N GLU A 5 12.24 7.00 -10.86
CA GLU A 5 12.13 7.99 -9.78
C GLU A 5 10.68 8.46 -9.61
N ASN A 6 10.21 8.43 -8.37
CA ASN A 6 8.86 8.82 -7.96
C ASN A 6 7.69 8.01 -8.58
N TYR A 7 7.93 6.96 -9.37
CA TYR A 7 6.83 6.19 -9.97
C TYR A 7 5.93 5.53 -8.91
N LEU A 8 6.55 4.76 -8.00
CA LEU A 8 5.83 4.11 -6.90
C LEU A 8 5.21 5.15 -5.97
N GLU A 9 5.98 6.17 -5.62
CA GLU A 9 5.56 7.23 -4.72
C GLU A 9 4.33 7.97 -5.27
N ASN A 10 4.34 8.33 -6.54
CA ASN A 10 3.22 8.99 -7.21
C ASN A 10 1.98 8.10 -7.21
N PHE A 11 2.13 6.81 -7.49
CA PHE A 11 1.01 5.88 -7.51
C PHE A 11 0.40 5.70 -6.11
N VAL A 12 1.23 5.47 -5.10
CA VAL A 12 0.78 5.29 -3.71
C VAL A 12 0.19 6.57 -3.14
N GLN A 13 0.79 7.74 -3.42
CA GLN A 13 0.20 9.03 -3.03
C GLN A 13 -1.17 9.24 -3.69
N SER A 14 -1.31 8.84 -4.96
CA SER A 14 -2.60 8.93 -5.66
C SER A 14 -3.67 8.04 -5.01
N ILE A 15 -3.31 6.87 -4.48
CA ILE A 15 -4.23 6.05 -3.68
C ILE A 15 -4.66 6.83 -2.43
N PHE A 16 -3.72 7.39 -1.67
CA PHE A 16 -4.05 8.15 -0.46
C PHE A 16 -4.90 9.38 -0.76
N ASP A 17 -4.60 10.12 -1.83
CA ASP A 17 -5.35 11.31 -2.24
C ASP A 17 -6.77 10.97 -2.70
N SER A 18 -7.00 9.77 -3.20
CA SER A 18 -8.32 9.29 -3.65
C SER A 18 -9.19 8.75 -2.52
N ILE A 19 -8.64 8.66 -1.30
CA ILE A 19 -9.36 8.23 -0.10
C ILE A 19 -9.54 9.44 0.82
N PRO A 20 -10.77 9.78 1.24
CA PRO A 20 -11.01 10.90 2.15
C PRO A 20 -10.14 10.82 3.42
N GLU A 21 -9.63 11.98 3.88
CA GLU A 21 -8.76 12.01 5.07
C GLU A 21 -9.43 11.34 6.29
N ALA A 22 -10.73 11.52 6.49
CA ALA A 22 -11.48 10.91 7.58
C ALA A 22 -11.52 9.36 7.49
N GLU A 23 -11.28 8.79 6.31
CA GLU A 23 -11.26 7.35 6.08
C GLU A 23 -9.84 6.75 6.12
N ARG A 24 -8.80 7.56 6.27
CA ARG A 24 -7.40 7.10 6.36
C ARG A 24 -6.65 7.57 7.60
N SER A 25 -6.93 8.79 8.08
CA SER A 25 -6.23 9.36 9.23
C SER A 25 -6.44 8.55 10.50
N GLY A 26 -5.34 8.14 11.14
CA GLY A 26 -5.35 7.33 12.35
C GLY A 26 -5.76 5.87 12.16
N ARG A 27 -6.17 5.46 10.95
CA ARG A 27 -6.58 4.08 10.68
C ARG A 27 -5.39 3.17 10.42
N ARG A 28 -5.66 1.87 10.41
CA ARG A 28 -4.70 0.81 10.08
C ARG A 28 -4.64 0.61 8.58
N LEU A 29 -3.46 0.29 8.07
CA LEU A 29 -3.23 -0.12 6.67
C LEU A 29 -2.37 -1.38 6.67
N ILE A 30 -2.72 -2.35 5.86
CA ILE A 30 -1.90 -3.53 5.64
C ILE A 30 -1.05 -3.30 4.40
N VAL A 31 0.26 -3.59 4.48
CA VAL A 31 1.19 -3.46 3.35
C VAL A 31 2.06 -4.70 3.30
N SER A 32 1.96 -5.48 2.26
CA SER A 32 2.80 -6.65 2.03
C SER A 32 2.73 -7.08 0.56
N GLY A 33 3.52 -8.06 0.20
CA GLY A 33 3.56 -8.60 -1.15
C GLY A 33 3.93 -10.07 -1.20
N ASP A 34 4.18 -10.55 -2.40
CA ASP A 34 4.56 -11.93 -2.69
C ASP A 34 6.08 -12.18 -2.63
N GLY A 35 6.85 -11.17 -2.20
CA GLY A 35 8.31 -11.28 -2.03
C GLY A 35 9.10 -11.16 -3.33
N ARG A 36 8.49 -10.66 -4.40
CA ARG A 36 9.20 -10.41 -5.66
C ARG A 36 10.29 -9.36 -5.52
N PHE A 37 11.15 -9.29 -6.53
CA PHE A 37 12.20 -8.29 -6.64
C PHE A 37 11.67 -6.88 -6.29
N TRP A 38 12.43 -6.13 -5.51
CA TRP A 38 12.13 -4.76 -5.09
C TRP A 38 11.01 -4.59 -4.04
N ASN A 39 10.45 -5.68 -3.51
CA ASN A 39 9.34 -5.63 -2.54
C ASN A 39 9.71 -4.88 -1.24
N ASP A 40 10.91 -5.10 -0.72
CA ASP A 40 11.44 -4.46 0.49
C ASP A 40 11.65 -2.95 0.30
N VAL A 41 12.21 -2.55 -0.83
CA VAL A 41 12.40 -1.14 -1.21
C VAL A 41 11.04 -0.44 -1.33
N ALA A 42 10.07 -1.07 -1.98
CA ALA A 42 8.73 -0.53 -2.11
C ALA A 42 8.07 -0.34 -0.74
N ILE A 43 8.18 -1.32 0.15
CA ILE A 43 7.63 -1.23 1.52
C ILE A 43 8.27 -0.08 2.29
N SER A 44 9.60 0.07 2.25
CA SER A 44 10.30 1.19 2.91
C SER A 44 9.77 2.56 2.45
N LYS A 45 9.55 2.73 1.15
CA LYS A 45 8.96 3.96 0.60
C LYS A 45 7.51 4.17 1.04
N ILE A 46 6.70 3.10 1.04
CA ILE A 46 5.29 3.16 1.47
C ILE A 46 5.17 3.51 2.94
N ILE A 47 6.06 3.03 3.81
CA ILE A 47 6.10 3.40 5.23
C ILE A 47 6.24 4.93 5.38
N LYS A 48 7.16 5.54 4.65
CA LYS A 48 7.41 6.99 4.69
C LYS A 48 6.21 7.80 4.17
N LEU A 49 5.57 7.32 3.11
CA LEU A 49 4.34 7.93 2.56
C LEU A 49 3.15 7.78 3.52
N ALA A 50 2.95 6.60 4.09
CA ALA A 50 1.87 6.35 5.04
C ALA A 50 1.96 7.28 6.25
N ALA A 51 3.17 7.47 6.79
CA ALA A 51 3.43 8.42 7.88
C ALA A 51 3.06 9.86 7.49
N GLY A 52 3.46 10.33 6.30
CA GLY A 52 3.12 11.66 5.80
C GLY A 52 1.63 11.84 5.52
N ASN A 53 0.93 10.76 5.21
CA ASN A 53 -0.51 10.73 4.95
C ASN A 53 -1.37 10.44 6.20
N LYS A 54 -0.78 10.51 7.40
CA LYS A 54 -1.46 10.36 8.70
C LYS A 54 -2.06 8.97 8.94
N VAL A 55 -1.58 7.94 8.27
CA VAL A 55 -1.96 6.55 8.59
C VAL A 55 -1.51 6.22 10.01
N GLY A 56 -2.39 5.66 10.83
CA GLY A 56 -2.11 5.46 12.26
C GLY A 56 -1.18 4.28 12.54
N HIS A 57 -1.40 3.16 11.87
CA HIS A 57 -0.61 1.94 12.07
C HIS A 57 -0.45 1.17 10.76
N LEU A 58 0.72 0.57 10.56
CA LEU A 58 0.97 -0.35 9.46
C LEU A 58 1.09 -1.79 9.98
N PHE A 59 0.42 -2.70 9.29
CA PHE A 59 0.63 -4.14 9.45
C PHE A 59 1.43 -4.64 8.25
N ILE A 60 2.64 -5.08 8.50
CA ILE A 60 3.55 -5.59 7.48
C ILE A 60 3.86 -7.03 7.83
N GLY A 61 3.67 -7.96 6.91
CA GLY A 61 4.09 -9.35 7.11
C GLY A 61 5.61 -9.43 7.33
N GLN A 62 6.06 -10.44 8.06
CA GLN A 62 7.48 -10.65 8.28
C GLN A 62 8.22 -10.71 6.93
N PHE A 63 9.32 -10.01 6.80
CA PHE A 63 10.04 -9.77 5.54
C PHE A 63 9.20 -9.11 4.44
N GLY A 64 8.07 -8.49 4.79
CA GLY A 64 7.14 -7.93 3.81
C GLY A 64 6.31 -8.97 3.05
N HIS A 65 6.25 -10.20 3.53
CA HIS A 65 5.58 -11.30 2.83
C HIS A 65 4.20 -11.58 3.43
N MET A 66 3.18 -11.56 2.59
CA MET A 66 1.83 -12.00 2.93
C MET A 66 1.05 -12.29 1.66
N SER A 67 0.35 -13.41 1.60
CA SER A 67 -0.48 -13.74 0.44
C SER A 67 -1.69 -12.82 0.32
N THR A 68 -2.17 -12.61 -0.90
CA THR A 68 -3.38 -11.80 -1.17
C THR A 68 -4.57 -12.23 -0.32
N PRO A 69 -4.95 -13.52 -0.22
CA PRO A 69 -6.07 -13.92 0.62
C PRO A 69 -5.83 -13.68 2.11
N ALA A 70 -4.60 -13.80 2.60
CA ALA A 70 -4.27 -13.51 4.00
C ALA A 70 -4.45 -12.01 4.31
N MET A 71 -3.98 -11.12 3.43
CA MET A 71 -4.20 -9.68 3.57
C MET A 71 -5.69 -9.31 3.54
N SER A 72 -6.44 -9.86 2.58
CA SER A 72 -7.89 -9.65 2.49
C SER A 72 -8.63 -10.13 3.74
N HIS A 73 -8.23 -11.28 4.28
CA HIS A 73 -8.79 -11.81 5.53
C HIS A 73 -8.47 -10.89 6.73
N LEU A 74 -7.22 -10.44 6.85
CA LEU A 74 -6.81 -9.57 7.94
C LEU A 74 -7.55 -8.22 7.93
N VAL A 75 -7.76 -7.60 6.76
CA VAL A 75 -8.59 -6.39 6.63
C VAL A 75 -9.98 -6.62 7.23
N ARG A 76 -10.65 -7.73 6.83
CA ARG A 76 -11.98 -8.06 7.34
C ARG A 76 -11.98 -8.34 8.85
N THR A 77 -10.97 -9.04 9.33
CA THR A 77 -10.84 -9.36 10.76
C THR A 77 -10.71 -8.10 11.59
N LEU A 78 -9.81 -7.19 11.20
CA LEU A 78 -9.61 -5.92 11.90
C LEU A 78 -10.88 -5.06 11.92
N ASN A 79 -11.62 -5.01 10.82
CA ASN A 79 -12.87 -4.24 10.74
C ASN A 79 -14.06 -4.95 11.40
N LYS A 80 -14.01 -6.28 11.59
CA LYS A 80 -14.98 -7.02 12.40
C LYS A 80 -14.76 -6.78 13.88
N GLU A 81 -13.51 -6.75 14.32
CA GLU A 81 -13.15 -6.47 15.73
C GLU A 81 -13.49 -5.02 16.12
N LYS A 82 -13.17 -4.09 15.24
CA LYS A 82 -13.47 -2.67 15.43
C LYS A 82 -13.86 -2.06 14.07
N PRO A 83 -15.14 -1.73 13.85
CA PRO A 83 -15.61 -1.10 12.63
C PRO A 83 -14.75 0.11 12.22
N ASP A 84 -14.49 0.24 10.93
CA ASP A 84 -13.72 1.33 10.32
C ASP A 84 -12.30 1.52 10.86
N SER A 85 -11.73 0.51 11.51
CA SER A 85 -10.37 0.59 12.06
C SER A 85 -9.26 0.38 11.02
N CYS A 86 -9.57 -0.30 9.92
CA CYS A 86 -8.63 -0.60 8.84
C CYS A 86 -9.15 -0.02 7.52
N MET A 87 -8.34 0.84 6.90
CA MET A 87 -8.68 1.49 5.63
C MET A 87 -8.51 0.57 4.41
N GLY A 88 -7.85 -0.58 4.58
CA GLY A 88 -7.61 -1.51 3.48
C GLY A 88 -6.19 -2.07 3.46
N ALA A 89 -5.78 -2.53 2.28
CA ALA A 89 -4.45 -3.11 2.08
C ALA A 89 -3.81 -2.66 0.75
N ILE A 90 -2.51 -2.39 0.76
CA ILE A 90 -1.68 -2.26 -0.44
C ILE A 90 -0.97 -3.60 -0.66
N LEU A 91 -1.23 -4.20 -1.82
CA LEU A 91 -0.70 -5.50 -2.21
C LEU A 91 0.37 -5.33 -3.30
N LEU A 92 1.59 -5.75 -3.00
CA LEU A 92 2.72 -5.70 -3.93
C LEU A 92 2.85 -7.04 -4.64
N THR A 93 2.13 -7.19 -5.74
CA THR A 93 2.07 -8.43 -6.51
C THR A 93 1.62 -8.20 -7.96
N ALA A 94 2.22 -8.90 -8.89
CA ALA A 94 1.75 -9.02 -10.27
C ALA A 94 1.20 -10.43 -10.55
N SER A 95 0.68 -11.09 -9.52
CA SER A 95 0.02 -12.40 -9.62
C SER A 95 0.95 -13.48 -10.21
N HIS A 96 0.60 -14.07 -11.36
CA HIS A 96 1.35 -15.14 -12.02
C HIS A 96 2.51 -14.64 -12.90
N ASN A 97 2.62 -13.32 -13.10
CA ASN A 97 3.70 -12.76 -13.89
C ASN A 97 5.05 -12.87 -13.16
N PRO A 98 6.14 -13.14 -13.88
CA PRO A 98 7.45 -13.28 -13.25
C PRO A 98 7.88 -12.01 -12.52
N GLY A 99 8.64 -12.18 -11.44
CA GLY A 99 9.28 -11.10 -10.70
C GLY A 99 10.78 -11.06 -11.00
N GLY A 100 11.33 -9.87 -11.17
CA GLY A 100 12.74 -9.66 -11.47
C GLY A 100 13.02 -8.20 -11.76
N GLU A 101 14.28 -7.85 -11.97
CA GLU A 101 14.71 -6.49 -12.21
C GLU A 101 14.05 -5.84 -13.44
N THR A 102 13.80 -6.63 -14.49
CA THR A 102 13.16 -6.21 -15.73
C THR A 102 11.74 -6.72 -15.90
N GLU A 103 11.24 -7.47 -14.92
CA GLU A 103 9.95 -8.14 -14.95
C GLU A 103 8.86 -7.31 -14.29
N ASP A 104 7.71 -7.92 -14.04
CA ASP A 104 6.54 -7.19 -13.56
C ASP A 104 6.55 -6.92 -12.05
N PHE A 105 6.11 -5.72 -11.69
CA PHE A 105 5.83 -5.29 -10.33
C PHE A 105 4.46 -4.62 -10.27
N GLY A 106 3.52 -5.19 -9.54
CA GLY A 106 2.17 -4.65 -9.43
C GLY A 106 1.90 -4.05 -8.06
N ILE A 107 1.13 -2.97 -8.05
CA ILE A 107 0.62 -2.32 -6.83
C ILE A 107 -0.90 -2.37 -6.93
N LYS A 108 -1.55 -3.01 -5.97
CA LYS A 108 -3.00 -3.13 -5.91
C LYS A 108 -3.51 -2.60 -4.58
N PHE A 109 -4.75 -2.12 -4.56
CA PHE A 109 -5.41 -1.70 -3.33
C PHE A 109 -6.67 -2.53 -3.08
N ASN A 110 -6.78 -3.09 -1.88
CA ASN A 110 -8.00 -3.71 -1.38
C ASN A 110 -8.66 -2.77 -0.37
N THR A 111 -9.97 -2.61 -0.53
CA THR A 111 -10.81 -1.71 0.27
C THR A 111 -11.14 -2.26 1.67
N PRO A 112 -11.81 -1.50 2.55
CA PRO A 112 -12.11 -1.93 3.93
C PRO A 112 -12.91 -3.24 4.06
N ASN A 113 -13.60 -3.68 3.00
CA ASN A 113 -14.30 -4.97 2.97
C ASN A 113 -13.36 -6.16 2.65
N GLY A 114 -12.07 -5.91 2.41
CA GLY A 114 -11.06 -6.90 2.03
C GLY A 114 -11.06 -7.29 0.56
N GLY A 115 -11.99 -6.79 -0.24
CA GLY A 115 -12.06 -7.01 -1.68
C GLY A 115 -11.23 -5.99 -2.48
N PRO A 116 -10.96 -6.26 -3.77
CA PRO A 116 -10.25 -5.32 -4.62
C PRO A 116 -11.01 -4.00 -4.77
N ALA A 117 -10.28 -2.93 -5.04
CA ALA A 117 -10.86 -1.63 -5.32
C ALA A 117 -11.83 -1.71 -6.51
N LEU A 118 -12.96 -1.01 -6.38
CA LEU A 118 -13.92 -0.87 -7.48
C LEU A 118 -13.34 0.02 -8.59
N GLU A 119 -13.83 -0.14 -9.80
CA GLU A 119 -13.41 0.62 -10.98
C GLU A 119 -13.45 2.14 -10.74
N SER A 120 -14.49 2.63 -10.07
CA SER A 120 -14.60 4.05 -9.70
C SER A 120 -13.43 4.57 -8.86
N LEU A 121 -12.90 3.76 -7.94
CA LEU A 121 -11.72 4.14 -7.15
C LEU A 121 -10.45 4.02 -7.98
N THR A 122 -10.29 2.97 -8.77
CA THR A 122 -9.11 2.81 -9.63
C THR A 122 -9.01 3.91 -10.69
N ASP A 123 -10.13 4.35 -11.24
CA ASP A 123 -10.21 5.48 -12.16
C ASP A 123 -9.83 6.80 -11.47
N ALA A 124 -10.33 7.03 -10.25
CA ALA A 124 -9.95 8.20 -9.46
C ALA A 124 -8.44 8.23 -9.16
N VAL A 125 -7.85 7.09 -8.80
CA VAL A 125 -6.39 6.96 -8.59
C VAL A 125 -5.64 7.25 -9.89
N PHE A 126 -6.09 6.71 -11.02
CA PHE A 126 -5.47 6.93 -12.33
C PHE A 126 -5.54 8.41 -12.74
N GLU A 127 -6.69 9.05 -12.63
CA GLU A 127 -6.81 10.48 -12.95
C GLU A 127 -5.96 11.35 -12.00
N ARG A 128 -5.91 11.02 -10.71
CA ARG A 128 -5.05 11.72 -9.75
C ARG A 128 -3.57 11.57 -10.10
N SER A 129 -3.14 10.39 -10.54
CA SER A 129 -1.73 10.13 -10.90
C SER A 129 -1.22 10.98 -12.07
N LYS A 130 -2.10 11.49 -12.92
CA LYS A 130 -1.75 12.37 -14.04
C LYS A 130 -1.44 13.82 -13.61
N VAL A 131 -1.97 14.23 -12.46
CA VAL A 131 -1.93 15.63 -12.00
C VAL A 131 -1.31 15.78 -10.61
N ILE A 132 -0.64 14.74 -10.12
CA ILE A 132 0.00 14.78 -8.82
C ILE A 132 1.15 15.80 -8.82
N ASP A 133 1.15 16.68 -7.84
CA ASP A 133 2.06 17.81 -7.74
C ASP A 133 2.94 17.77 -6.48
N LYS A 134 2.60 16.91 -5.52
CA LYS A 134 3.34 16.77 -4.27
C LYS A 134 3.21 15.38 -3.68
N LEU A 135 4.23 14.99 -2.94
CA LEU A 135 4.28 13.78 -2.14
C LEU A 135 4.26 14.14 -0.66
N LEU A 136 3.33 13.57 0.08
CA LEU A 136 3.28 13.68 1.53
C LEU A 136 4.04 12.49 2.11
N MET A 137 5.31 12.70 2.47
CA MET A 137 6.15 11.66 3.04
C MET A 137 7.05 12.20 4.14
N VAL A 138 7.52 11.33 5.03
CA VAL A 138 8.51 11.65 6.07
C VAL A 138 9.85 11.07 5.64
N PRO A 139 10.70 11.82 4.92
CA PRO A 139 11.89 11.28 4.28
C PRO A 139 12.94 10.76 5.30
N ASN A 140 13.04 11.43 6.46
CA ASN A 140 14.00 11.10 7.52
C ASN A 140 13.44 10.12 8.56
N LEU A 141 12.34 9.42 8.25
CA LEU A 141 11.85 8.36 9.12
C LEU A 141 12.93 7.27 9.24
N PRO A 142 13.26 6.81 10.47
CA PRO A 142 14.20 5.71 10.63
C PRO A 142 13.79 4.47 9.84
N GLU A 143 14.79 3.75 9.32
CA GLU A 143 14.53 2.47 8.64
C GLU A 143 13.84 1.50 9.59
N VAL A 144 12.78 0.87 9.11
CA VAL A 144 12.04 -0.16 9.84
C VAL A 144 12.57 -1.53 9.47
N ASP A 145 13.02 -2.29 10.47
CA ASP A 145 13.46 -3.66 10.26
C ASP A 145 12.26 -4.60 10.17
N ILE A 146 11.82 -4.88 8.93
CA ILE A 146 10.67 -5.74 8.64
C ILE A 146 10.95 -7.23 8.84
N SER A 147 12.16 -7.62 9.24
CA SER A 147 12.50 -9.01 9.62
C SER A 147 12.01 -9.36 11.03
N LYS A 148 11.77 -8.36 11.85
CA LYS A 148 11.31 -8.49 13.24
C LYS A 148 9.80 -8.36 13.34
N THR A 149 9.23 -9.08 14.29
CA THR A 149 7.80 -8.98 14.67
C THR A 149 7.64 -8.09 15.89
#